data_7645539b2577a290d80c1c2c9a06d582
#
_entry.id   7645539b2577a290d80c1c2c9a06d582
#
_cell.length_a   1.000
_cell.length_b   1.000
_cell.length_c   1.000
_cell.angle_alpha   90.00
_cell.angle_beta   90.00
_cell.angle_gamma   90.00
#
_symmetry.space_group_name_H-M   'P 1'
#
loop_
_entity.id
_entity.type
_entity.pdbx_description
1 polymer ?
#
loop_
_entity_poly.entity_id
_entity_poly.type
_entity_poly.pdbx_seq_one_letter_code
_entity_poly.pdbx_strand_id
1 'polypeptide(L)'
;RGDSPRFDHVISVRGLGSERGAGVGPLMRRAWTPEEFYREFDEPPHVQDITESVQAFVETHRQAGHKVVLVTSGGTTVPLEKNMVRFLDNFSAGTRGAASAEYFLQQGYAVLFLSRQHSQFPFTRLYSHTTNPLFDLLEEPVANDDSVRVSRDHVAHLLPTLHAYHDAKRNKRLLTVSFVTVVEYLFLLRHICHILAPLGRHAMLYLAAAVSDYFLPPERMSEHKIQSSDGALTIELQQVPKVLGVLVREWLPHAYVVSFKLETDESLVIPKAERSLRHYGHQLVIGNQLQRRKWEVVLVEHTSRTKQQDTASFEHAWIQLPQDAEHEIERDIVRMLAQRQHAWIHAV
;
A
#
# COMPACT_ATOMS: atom_id res chain seq x y z
N ARG A 1 -23.78 10.16 -39.73
CA ARG A 1 -23.16 11.44 -39.29
C ARG A 1 -23.98 11.91 -38.10
N GLY A 2 -23.52 11.67 -36.90
CA GLY A 2 -24.13 12.10 -35.64
C GLY A 2 -23.00 12.54 -34.72
N ASP A 3 -22.91 13.85 -34.46
CA ASP A 3 -21.98 14.48 -33.56
C ASP A 3 -22.23 13.97 -32.13
N SER A 4 -21.21 13.40 -31.55
CA SER A 4 -21.15 13.13 -30.09
C SER A 4 -20.75 14.43 -29.39
N PRO A 5 -21.42 14.83 -28.31
CA PRO A 5 -21.00 15.98 -27.54
C PRO A 5 -19.68 15.67 -26.81
N ARG A 6 -18.65 16.46 -27.08
CA ARG A 6 -17.39 16.46 -26.29
C ARG A 6 -17.68 17.07 -24.93
N PHE A 7 -17.56 16.26 -23.87
CA PHE A 7 -17.52 16.76 -22.51
C PHE A 7 -16.07 17.16 -22.17
N ASP A 8 -15.72 18.39 -22.48
CA ASP A 8 -14.47 19.02 -22.04
C ASP A 8 -14.67 19.55 -20.61
N HIS A 9 -14.62 18.68 -19.61
CA HIS A 9 -14.44 19.09 -18.22
C HIS A 9 -12.95 19.09 -17.91
N VAL A 10 -12.31 20.24 -18.08
CA VAL A 10 -10.90 20.44 -17.71
C VAL A 10 -10.83 20.65 -16.19
N ILE A 11 -10.34 19.67 -15.47
CA ILE A 11 -9.89 19.83 -14.08
C ILE A 11 -8.48 20.43 -14.15
N SER A 12 -8.33 21.70 -13.79
CA SER A 12 -7.01 22.34 -13.70
C SER A 12 -6.42 22.11 -12.33
N VAL A 13 -5.38 21.27 -12.24
CA VAL A 13 -4.56 21.09 -11.03
C VAL A 13 -3.33 21.97 -11.21
N ARG A 14 -3.25 23.10 -10.50
CA ARG A 14 -2.04 23.92 -10.47
C ARG A 14 -1.12 23.43 -9.33
N GLY A 15 -0.06 22.72 -9.69
CA GLY A 15 1.11 22.57 -8.83
C GLY A 15 1.94 23.85 -8.93
N LEU A 16 2.37 24.40 -7.80
CA LEU A 16 3.26 25.58 -7.76
C LEU A 16 4.66 25.21 -8.29
N GLY A 17 4.82 25.29 -9.62
CA GLY A 17 6.10 25.37 -10.31
C GLY A 17 6.43 26.84 -10.56
N SER A 18 7.69 27.21 -10.37
CA SER A 18 8.23 28.56 -10.42
C SER A 18 7.91 29.32 -11.71
N GLU A 19 7.02 30.31 -11.67
CA GLU A 19 7.02 31.43 -12.62
C GLU A 19 7.03 32.75 -11.86
N ARG A 20 8.04 33.59 -12.19
CA ARG A 20 8.23 34.94 -11.63
C ARG A 20 7.31 35.90 -12.34
N GLY A 21 6.29 36.38 -11.65
CA GLY A 21 5.48 37.53 -12.01
C GLY A 21 5.30 38.44 -10.80
N ALA A 22 5.71 39.70 -10.88
CA ALA A 22 5.63 40.68 -9.80
C ALA A 22 4.18 41.02 -9.47
N GLY A 23 3.76 40.68 -8.24
CA GLY A 23 2.45 41.05 -7.68
C GLY A 23 2.12 40.18 -6.50
N VAL A 24 2.17 40.72 -5.26
CA VAL A 24 1.80 40.14 -3.95
C VAL A 24 2.08 38.64 -3.88
N GLY A 25 3.31 38.29 -3.49
CA GLY A 25 3.75 36.90 -3.45
C GLY A 25 2.81 36.01 -2.65
N PRO A 26 2.43 34.83 -3.16
CA PRO A 26 1.78 33.85 -2.31
C PRO A 26 2.73 33.55 -1.17
N LEU A 27 2.26 33.73 0.07
CA LEU A 27 2.92 33.18 1.26
C LEU A 27 3.24 31.73 0.91
N MET A 28 4.53 31.40 0.69
CA MET A 28 4.99 30.02 0.58
C MET A 28 4.57 29.36 1.89
N ARG A 29 3.39 28.72 1.90
CA ARG A 29 3.00 27.95 3.08
C ARG A 29 3.97 26.81 3.17
N ARG A 30 4.70 26.78 4.29
CA ARG A 30 5.61 25.71 4.69
C ARG A 30 4.88 24.36 4.54
N ALA A 31 5.55 23.35 4.00
CA ALA A 31 5.02 21.99 3.99
C ALA A 31 4.68 21.53 5.42
N TRP A 32 3.56 20.87 5.59
CA TRP A 32 3.13 20.35 6.88
C TRP A 32 4.12 19.31 7.39
N THR A 33 4.41 19.38 8.69
CA THR A 33 5.10 18.29 9.38
C THR A 33 4.13 17.17 9.72
N PRO A 34 4.62 15.94 9.99
CA PRO A 34 3.77 14.86 10.49
C PRO A 34 3.00 15.26 11.76
N GLU A 35 3.64 15.96 12.69
CA GLU A 35 3.04 16.42 13.96
C GLU A 35 1.90 17.43 13.72
N GLU A 36 2.10 18.39 12.81
CA GLU A 36 1.07 19.33 12.40
C GLU A 36 -0.13 18.60 11.79
N PHE A 37 0.12 17.63 10.91
CA PHE A 37 -0.95 16.83 10.29
C PHE A 37 -1.80 16.10 11.34
N TYR A 38 -1.16 15.34 12.24
CA TYR A 38 -1.88 14.59 13.28
C TYR A 38 -2.55 15.46 14.37
N ARG A 39 -2.22 16.74 14.47
CA ARG A 39 -2.88 17.70 15.35
C ARG A 39 -4.11 18.35 14.71
N GLU A 40 -4.03 18.64 13.39
CA GLU A 40 -5.08 19.36 12.68
C GLU A 40 -6.21 18.45 12.15
N PHE A 41 -5.94 17.16 11.99
CA PHE A 41 -6.95 16.17 11.63
C PHE A 41 -7.43 15.41 12.88
N ASP A 42 -8.76 15.29 13.01
CA ASP A 42 -9.34 14.39 14.01
C ASP A 42 -9.04 12.94 13.67
N GLU A 43 -8.70 12.16 14.69
CA GLU A 43 -8.53 10.73 14.56
C GLU A 43 -9.87 10.07 14.23
N PRO A 44 -9.97 9.25 13.15
CA PRO A 44 -11.19 8.56 12.81
C PRO A 44 -11.67 7.63 13.95
N PRO A 45 -12.96 7.67 14.34
CA PRO A 45 -13.45 6.99 15.56
C PRO A 45 -13.18 5.49 15.61
N HIS A 46 -13.19 4.82 14.47
CA HIS A 46 -12.99 3.36 14.38
C HIS A 46 -11.50 2.93 14.51
N VAL A 47 -10.56 3.87 14.54
CA VAL A 47 -9.12 3.57 14.64
C VAL A 47 -8.81 2.92 15.99
N GLN A 48 -9.49 3.30 17.07
CA GLN A 48 -9.25 2.71 18.39
C GLN A 48 -9.62 1.23 18.44
N ASP A 49 -10.81 0.84 17.95
CA ASP A 49 -11.26 -0.56 17.92
C ASP A 49 -10.32 -1.44 17.08
N ILE A 50 -9.85 -0.89 15.94
CA ILE A 50 -8.87 -1.54 15.09
C ILE A 50 -7.55 -1.73 15.83
N THR A 51 -7.11 -0.72 16.56
CA THR A 51 -5.86 -0.73 17.33
C THR A 51 -5.84 -1.86 18.35
N GLU A 52 -6.94 -2.09 19.07
CA GLU A 52 -7.08 -3.19 20.02
C GLU A 52 -6.94 -4.57 19.35
N SER A 53 -7.61 -4.74 18.21
CA SER A 53 -7.52 -5.98 17.40
C SER A 53 -6.10 -6.23 16.89
N VAL A 54 -5.41 -5.19 16.43
CA VAL A 54 -4.02 -5.26 15.98
C VAL A 54 -3.09 -5.59 17.14
N GLN A 55 -3.30 -5.00 18.31
CA GLN A 55 -2.48 -5.27 19.48
C GLN A 55 -2.60 -6.72 19.95
N ALA A 56 -3.81 -7.27 20.00
CA ALA A 56 -4.05 -8.67 20.33
C ALA A 56 -3.38 -9.62 19.32
N PHE A 57 -3.46 -9.30 18.02
CA PHE A 57 -2.79 -10.06 16.98
C PHE A 57 -1.27 -10.04 17.13
N VAL A 58 -0.68 -8.86 17.27
CA VAL A 58 0.78 -8.70 17.39
C VAL A 58 1.30 -9.39 18.63
N GLU A 59 0.62 -9.26 19.78
CA GLU A 59 1.04 -9.89 21.02
C GLU A 59 1.00 -11.42 20.94
N THR A 60 -0.04 -11.99 20.32
CA THR A 60 -0.13 -13.44 20.07
C THR A 60 1.09 -13.95 19.28
N HIS A 61 1.47 -13.25 18.23
CA HIS A 61 2.57 -13.69 17.37
C HIS A 61 3.94 -13.37 17.96
N ARG A 62 4.05 -12.29 18.76
CA ARG A 62 5.26 -11.98 19.53
C ARG A 62 5.59 -13.10 20.54
N GLN A 63 4.59 -13.56 21.28
CA GLN A 63 4.74 -14.68 22.25
C GLN A 63 5.11 -15.99 21.55
N ALA A 64 4.59 -16.22 20.34
CA ALA A 64 4.93 -17.40 19.54
C ALA A 64 6.28 -17.30 18.81
N GLY A 65 6.98 -16.14 18.89
CA GLY A 65 8.26 -15.93 18.20
C GLY A 65 8.14 -15.80 16.67
N HIS A 66 6.94 -15.52 16.16
CA HIS A 66 6.72 -15.37 14.73
C HIS A 66 7.23 -14.02 14.21
N LYS A 67 7.69 -14.00 12.96
CA LYS A 67 7.88 -12.76 12.20
C LYS A 67 6.53 -12.19 11.81
N VAL A 68 6.37 -10.86 11.95
CA VAL A 68 5.14 -10.17 11.55
C VAL A 68 5.45 -9.18 10.43
N VAL A 69 4.66 -9.20 9.38
CA VAL A 69 4.75 -8.22 8.29
C VAL A 69 3.47 -7.39 8.20
N LEU A 70 3.62 -6.06 8.19
CA LEU A 70 2.58 -5.14 7.74
C LEU A 70 2.67 -5.02 6.23
N VAL A 71 1.65 -5.46 5.52
CA VAL A 71 1.49 -5.25 4.08
C VAL A 71 0.45 -4.17 3.85
N THR A 72 0.84 -3.05 3.25
CA THR A 72 -0.12 -2.02 2.83
C THR A 72 -0.50 -2.19 1.36
N SER A 73 -1.77 -1.99 1.01
CA SER A 73 -2.31 -2.35 -0.32
C SER A 73 -3.43 -1.42 -0.78
N GLY A 74 -3.65 -1.35 -2.09
CA GLY A 74 -4.66 -0.46 -2.67
C GLY A 74 -4.19 0.98 -2.76
N GLY A 75 -5.10 1.91 -3.03
CA GLY A 75 -4.82 3.34 -3.15
C GLY A 75 -5.60 4.17 -2.14
N THR A 76 -5.05 5.28 -1.67
CA THR A 76 -5.79 6.20 -0.80
C THR A 76 -6.64 7.17 -1.62
N THR A 77 -7.74 7.64 -1.03
CA THR A 77 -8.54 8.73 -1.57
C THR A 77 -8.33 10.02 -0.81
N VAL A 78 -8.57 11.14 -1.50
CA VAL A 78 -8.62 12.48 -0.91
C VAL A 78 -10.03 13.02 -1.09
N PRO A 79 -10.83 13.12 -0.01
CA PRO A 79 -12.16 13.71 -0.07
C PRO A 79 -12.12 15.17 -0.54
N LEU A 80 -13.09 15.59 -1.34
CA LEU A 80 -13.28 16.98 -1.74
C LEU A 80 -14.30 17.71 -0.86
N GLU A 81 -15.17 16.96 -0.22
CA GLU A 81 -16.17 17.44 0.73
C GLU A 81 -16.13 16.64 2.04
N LYS A 82 -16.52 17.23 3.16
CA LYS A 82 -16.60 16.52 4.46
C LYS A 82 -17.59 15.35 4.41
N ASN A 83 -18.72 15.51 3.73
CA ASN A 83 -19.71 14.45 3.52
C ASN A 83 -19.35 13.50 2.35
N MET A 84 -18.14 13.55 1.85
CA MET A 84 -17.45 12.67 0.90
C MET A 84 -18.35 12.12 -0.23
N VAL A 85 -18.87 13.03 -1.07
CA VAL A 85 -19.56 12.67 -2.32
C VAL A 85 -18.56 12.48 -3.46
N ARG A 86 -17.51 13.31 -3.51
CA ARG A 86 -16.44 13.25 -4.51
C ARG A 86 -15.09 13.13 -3.84
N PHE A 87 -14.16 12.48 -4.54
CA PHE A 87 -12.78 12.31 -4.06
C PHE A 87 -11.81 12.20 -5.23
N LEU A 88 -10.57 12.56 -5.00
CA LEU A 88 -9.45 12.20 -5.86
C LEU A 88 -8.94 10.83 -5.44
N ASP A 89 -8.61 9.98 -6.41
CA ASP A 89 -8.22 8.61 -6.16
C ASP A 89 -6.81 8.31 -6.69
N ASN A 90 -5.95 7.79 -5.83
CA ASN A 90 -4.72 7.15 -6.25
C ASN A 90 -5.03 5.70 -6.64
N PHE A 91 -5.47 5.50 -7.88
CA PHE A 91 -5.95 4.20 -8.32
C PHE A 91 -4.89 3.10 -8.17
N SER A 92 -5.25 2.08 -7.39
CA SER A 92 -4.52 0.83 -7.28
C SER A 92 -5.50 -0.29 -6.94
N ALA A 93 -5.55 -1.32 -7.76
CA ALA A 93 -6.41 -2.49 -7.50
C ALA A 93 -5.94 -3.30 -6.27
N GLY A 94 -4.72 -3.08 -5.77
CA GLY A 94 -4.17 -3.81 -4.63
C GLY A 94 -3.57 -5.17 -4.97
N THR A 95 -3.41 -5.52 -6.25
CA THR A 95 -2.93 -6.84 -6.71
C THR A 95 -1.59 -7.21 -6.07
N ARG A 96 -0.60 -6.29 -6.10
CA ARG A 96 0.73 -6.56 -5.55
C ARG A 96 0.69 -6.87 -4.05
N GLY A 97 -0.03 -6.05 -3.28
CA GLY A 97 -0.14 -6.27 -1.83
C GLY A 97 -0.86 -7.56 -1.49
N ALA A 98 -1.98 -7.86 -2.17
CA ALA A 98 -2.77 -9.06 -1.94
C ALA A 98 -1.98 -10.35 -2.27
N ALA A 99 -1.30 -10.38 -3.44
CA ALA A 99 -0.45 -11.51 -3.83
C ALA A 99 0.73 -11.69 -2.86
N SER A 100 1.44 -10.59 -2.53
CA SER A 100 2.57 -10.65 -1.60
C SER A 100 2.15 -11.14 -0.21
N ALA A 101 0.96 -10.78 0.28
CA ALA A 101 0.45 -11.25 1.56
C ALA A 101 0.29 -12.77 1.59
N GLU A 102 -0.20 -13.39 0.50
CA GLU A 102 -0.30 -14.84 0.37
C GLU A 102 1.09 -15.50 0.42
N TYR A 103 2.07 -14.95 -0.29
CA TYR A 103 3.45 -15.47 -0.28
C TYR A 103 4.15 -15.26 1.06
N PHE A 104 3.90 -14.16 1.78
CA PHE A 104 4.39 -13.98 3.15
C PHE A 104 3.82 -15.03 4.12
N LEU A 105 2.53 -15.36 4.01
CA LEU A 105 1.91 -16.43 4.78
C LEU A 105 2.58 -17.79 4.50
N GLN A 106 2.89 -18.09 3.23
CA GLN A 106 3.63 -19.29 2.80
C GLN A 106 5.06 -19.32 3.38
N GLN A 107 5.71 -18.15 3.56
CA GLN A 107 7.02 -18.03 4.20
C GLN A 107 6.95 -18.05 5.75
N GLY A 108 5.78 -18.35 6.32
CA GLY A 108 5.60 -18.50 7.77
C GLY A 108 5.43 -17.20 8.55
N TYR A 109 5.21 -16.06 7.87
CA TYR A 109 4.89 -14.80 8.54
C TYR A 109 3.47 -14.78 9.08
N ALA A 110 3.26 -14.02 10.15
CA ALA A 110 1.96 -13.48 10.46
C ALA A 110 1.80 -12.16 9.67
N VAL A 111 0.68 -12.01 8.98
CA VAL A 111 0.44 -10.90 8.06
C VAL A 111 -0.65 -9.98 8.61
N LEU A 112 -0.31 -8.73 8.84
CA LEU A 112 -1.25 -7.64 9.04
C LEU A 112 -1.46 -6.96 7.70
N PHE A 113 -2.65 -7.10 7.12
CA PHE A 113 -2.98 -6.62 5.79
C PHE A 113 -3.83 -5.35 5.88
N LEU A 114 -3.18 -4.18 5.71
CA LEU A 114 -3.81 -2.86 5.71
C LEU A 114 -4.14 -2.47 4.28
N SER A 115 -5.42 -2.52 3.90
CA SER A 115 -5.82 -2.36 2.50
C SER A 115 -6.96 -1.37 2.33
N ARG A 116 -7.01 -0.72 1.16
CA ARG A 116 -8.15 0.09 0.80
C ARG A 116 -9.42 -0.78 0.72
N GLN A 117 -10.51 -0.29 1.27
CA GLN A 117 -11.83 -0.89 1.11
C GLN A 117 -12.16 -1.08 -0.38
N HIS A 118 -12.71 -2.24 -0.75
CA HIS A 118 -13.02 -2.64 -2.13
C HIS A 118 -11.81 -2.85 -3.05
N SER A 119 -10.58 -2.86 -2.56
CA SER A 119 -9.44 -3.37 -3.31
C SER A 119 -9.34 -4.89 -3.22
N GLN A 120 -8.41 -5.50 -3.95
CA GLN A 120 -8.21 -6.95 -3.92
C GLN A 120 -7.68 -7.42 -2.56
N PHE A 121 -8.22 -8.56 -2.10
CA PHE A 121 -7.80 -9.23 -0.86
C PHE A 121 -7.07 -10.53 -1.14
N PRO A 122 -6.18 -10.96 -0.21
CA PRO A 122 -5.55 -12.27 -0.28
C PRO A 122 -6.58 -13.39 -0.41
N PHE A 123 -6.26 -14.42 -1.19
CA PHE A 123 -7.06 -15.61 -1.49
C PHE A 123 -8.31 -15.38 -2.36
N THR A 124 -8.92 -14.18 -2.33
CA THR A 124 -10.12 -13.88 -3.14
C THR A 124 -9.80 -13.11 -4.42
N ARG A 125 -8.58 -12.56 -4.56
CA ARG A 125 -8.17 -11.72 -5.69
C ARG A 125 -8.30 -12.37 -7.06
N LEU A 126 -8.23 -13.70 -7.13
CA LEU A 126 -8.41 -14.46 -8.38
C LEU A 126 -9.88 -14.69 -8.74
N TYR A 127 -10.80 -14.45 -7.79
CA TYR A 127 -12.24 -14.73 -7.91
C TYR A 127 -13.11 -13.50 -7.74
N SER A 128 -12.51 -12.33 -7.49
CA SER A 128 -13.18 -11.04 -7.38
C SER A 128 -12.63 -10.06 -8.41
N HIS A 129 -13.49 -9.20 -8.95
CA HIS A 129 -13.13 -8.20 -9.98
C HIS A 129 -12.51 -8.80 -11.27
N THR A 130 -12.89 -10.02 -11.61
CA THR A 130 -12.38 -10.76 -12.77
C THR A 130 -13.49 -11.10 -13.74
N THR A 131 -13.11 -11.67 -14.87
CA THR A 131 -14.02 -12.27 -15.86
C THR A 131 -14.58 -13.62 -15.40
N ASN A 132 -14.17 -14.14 -14.24
CA ASN A 132 -14.65 -15.39 -13.68
C ASN A 132 -15.57 -15.11 -12.48
N PRO A 133 -16.88 -14.92 -12.71
CA PRO A 133 -17.85 -14.76 -11.64
C PRO A 133 -17.87 -15.98 -10.71
N LEU A 134 -18.16 -15.75 -9.43
CA LEU A 134 -18.25 -16.84 -8.46
C LEU A 134 -19.17 -17.97 -8.92
N PHE A 135 -20.27 -17.63 -9.57
CA PHE A 135 -21.25 -18.61 -10.03
C PHE A 135 -20.74 -19.53 -11.12
N ASP A 136 -19.76 -19.11 -11.95
CA ASP A 136 -19.14 -19.98 -12.95
C ASP A 136 -18.27 -21.08 -12.33
N LEU A 137 -17.90 -20.94 -11.07
CA LEU A 137 -17.17 -21.96 -10.31
C LEU A 137 -18.07 -23.04 -9.73
N LEU A 138 -19.38 -22.83 -9.74
CA LEU A 138 -20.36 -23.69 -9.09
C LEU A 138 -21.18 -24.50 -10.11
N GLU A 139 -21.51 -25.72 -9.73
CA GLU A 139 -22.44 -26.55 -10.49
C GLU A 139 -23.90 -26.26 -10.09
N GLU A 140 -24.77 -26.22 -11.06
CA GLU A 140 -26.20 -26.12 -10.82
C GLU A 140 -26.68 -27.41 -10.13
N PRO A 141 -27.46 -27.32 -9.04
CA PRO A 141 -27.98 -28.52 -8.37
C PRO A 141 -28.83 -29.38 -9.29
N VAL A 142 -28.62 -30.70 -9.26
CA VAL A 142 -29.49 -31.63 -9.95
C VAL A 142 -30.83 -31.72 -9.20
N ALA A 143 -31.91 -31.98 -9.89
CA ALA A 143 -33.23 -32.10 -9.28
C ALA A 143 -33.24 -33.01 -8.03
N ASN A 144 -33.75 -32.47 -6.92
CA ASN A 144 -33.76 -33.07 -5.57
C ASN A 144 -32.42 -33.10 -4.81
N ASP A 145 -31.41 -32.32 -5.23
CA ASP A 145 -30.19 -32.10 -4.48
C ASP A 145 -30.06 -30.62 -4.11
N ASP A 146 -30.17 -30.26 -2.84
CA ASP A 146 -30.04 -28.89 -2.33
C ASP A 146 -28.55 -28.49 -2.06
N SER A 147 -27.60 -29.33 -2.47
CA SER A 147 -26.18 -29.07 -2.26
C SER A 147 -25.56 -28.26 -3.41
N VAL A 148 -24.94 -27.14 -3.09
CA VAL A 148 -24.09 -26.37 -4.02
C VAL A 148 -22.71 -27.01 -4.04
N ARG A 149 -22.21 -27.35 -5.22
CA ARG A 149 -20.90 -27.98 -5.41
C ARG A 149 -20.00 -27.13 -6.30
N VAL A 150 -18.70 -27.26 -6.10
CA VAL A 150 -17.71 -26.67 -7.00
C VAL A 150 -17.61 -27.55 -8.24
N SER A 151 -17.62 -26.92 -9.41
CA SER A 151 -17.40 -27.62 -10.69
C SER A 151 -16.07 -28.35 -10.68
N ARG A 152 -16.05 -29.57 -11.19
CA ARG A 152 -14.87 -30.45 -11.21
C ARG A 152 -13.68 -29.81 -11.93
N ASP A 153 -13.94 -29.03 -12.95
CA ASP A 153 -12.91 -28.35 -13.74
C ASP A 153 -12.15 -27.28 -12.95
N HIS A 154 -12.78 -26.74 -11.89
CA HIS A 154 -12.22 -25.68 -11.04
C HIS A 154 -11.60 -26.19 -9.74
N VAL A 155 -11.85 -27.45 -9.34
CA VAL A 155 -11.35 -27.99 -8.07
C VAL A 155 -9.84 -27.91 -7.96
N ALA A 156 -9.12 -28.26 -9.03
CA ALA A 156 -7.64 -28.29 -9.01
C ALA A 156 -7.04 -26.90 -8.73
N HIS A 157 -7.68 -25.82 -9.16
CA HIS A 157 -7.24 -24.44 -8.93
C HIS A 157 -7.72 -23.88 -7.58
N LEU A 158 -8.95 -24.23 -7.19
CA LEU A 158 -9.56 -23.64 -5.98
C LEU A 158 -9.05 -24.31 -4.69
N LEU A 159 -8.83 -25.62 -4.71
CA LEU A 159 -8.50 -26.40 -3.51
C LEU A 159 -7.20 -25.95 -2.81
N PRO A 160 -6.09 -25.67 -3.51
CA PRO A 160 -4.86 -25.14 -2.87
C PRO A 160 -5.11 -23.78 -2.18
N THR A 161 -5.86 -22.88 -2.83
CA THR A 161 -6.21 -21.57 -2.28
C THR A 161 -7.09 -21.71 -1.04
N LEU A 162 -8.08 -22.59 -1.08
CA LEU A 162 -8.98 -22.88 0.05
C LEU A 162 -8.22 -23.45 1.24
N HIS A 163 -7.29 -24.39 1.01
CA HIS A 163 -6.44 -24.95 2.06
C HIS A 163 -5.57 -23.87 2.70
N ALA A 164 -4.91 -23.03 1.91
CA ALA A 164 -4.05 -21.95 2.38
C ALA A 164 -4.85 -20.91 3.19
N TYR A 165 -6.06 -20.55 2.72
CA TYR A 165 -6.97 -19.65 3.43
C TYR A 165 -7.35 -20.23 4.81
N HIS A 166 -7.81 -21.49 4.85
CA HIS A 166 -8.21 -22.12 6.10
C HIS A 166 -7.03 -22.31 7.05
N ASP A 167 -5.83 -22.60 6.53
CA ASP A 167 -4.62 -22.68 7.34
C ASP A 167 -4.31 -21.32 7.99
N ALA A 168 -4.32 -20.22 7.21
CA ALA A 168 -4.12 -18.88 7.71
C ALA A 168 -5.16 -18.50 8.80
N LYS A 169 -6.43 -18.90 8.61
CA LYS A 169 -7.52 -18.66 9.57
C LYS A 169 -7.37 -19.46 10.85
N ARG A 170 -7.12 -20.77 10.76
CA ARG A 170 -6.94 -21.64 11.93
C ARG A 170 -5.77 -21.18 12.81
N ASN A 171 -4.67 -20.79 12.18
CA ASN A 171 -3.46 -20.34 12.86
C ASN A 171 -3.49 -18.84 13.18
N LYS A 172 -4.60 -18.14 12.91
CA LYS A 172 -4.78 -16.69 13.11
C LYS A 172 -3.65 -15.84 12.52
N ARG A 173 -3.04 -16.28 11.40
CA ARG A 173 -1.87 -15.63 10.80
C ARG A 173 -2.19 -14.50 9.83
N LEU A 174 -3.46 -14.23 9.58
CA LEU A 174 -3.90 -13.11 8.75
C LEU A 174 -4.91 -12.25 9.50
N LEU A 175 -4.57 -10.99 9.74
CA LEU A 175 -5.49 -9.95 10.18
C LEU A 175 -5.63 -8.90 9.07
N THR A 176 -6.87 -8.60 8.68
CA THR A 176 -7.18 -7.60 7.66
C THR A 176 -7.75 -6.33 8.31
N VAL A 177 -7.21 -5.18 7.91
CA VAL A 177 -7.63 -3.85 8.32
C VAL A 177 -7.92 -3.04 7.06
N SER A 178 -9.02 -2.30 7.03
CA SER A 178 -9.40 -1.50 5.88
C SER A 178 -9.28 -0.01 6.15
N PHE A 179 -8.93 0.75 5.11
CA PHE A 179 -8.99 2.22 5.08
C PHE A 179 -9.68 2.69 3.80
N VAL A 180 -10.07 3.96 3.76
CA VAL A 180 -10.60 4.63 2.55
C VAL A 180 -9.73 5.85 2.21
N THR A 181 -9.53 6.75 3.15
CA THR A 181 -8.87 8.04 2.92
C THR A 181 -7.38 8.00 3.26
N VAL A 182 -6.63 9.00 2.76
CA VAL A 182 -5.23 9.19 3.14
C VAL A 182 -5.09 9.51 4.63
N VAL A 183 -6.08 10.18 5.23
CA VAL A 183 -6.11 10.50 6.66
C VAL A 183 -6.21 9.23 7.50
N GLU A 184 -7.21 8.38 7.21
CA GLU A 184 -7.36 7.07 7.89
C GLU A 184 -6.10 6.21 7.75
N TYR A 185 -5.55 6.13 6.53
CA TYR A 185 -4.32 5.38 6.27
C TYR A 185 -3.16 5.85 7.16
N LEU A 186 -2.95 7.16 7.27
CA LEU A 186 -1.85 7.71 8.06
C LEU A 186 -2.03 7.48 9.56
N PHE A 187 -3.25 7.66 10.11
CA PHE A 187 -3.54 7.37 11.51
C PHE A 187 -3.34 5.87 11.82
N LEU A 188 -3.90 4.98 11.01
CA LEU A 188 -3.72 3.53 11.16
C LEU A 188 -2.25 3.14 11.05
N LEU A 189 -1.53 3.68 10.07
CA LEU A 189 -0.10 3.39 9.90
C LEU A 189 0.70 3.78 11.16
N ARG A 190 0.44 4.95 11.75
CA ARG A 190 1.10 5.41 12.97
C ARG A 190 0.84 4.45 14.15
N HIS A 191 -0.44 4.13 14.42
CA HIS A 191 -0.79 3.22 15.51
C HIS A 191 -0.20 1.83 15.34
N ILE A 192 -0.34 1.26 14.13
CA ILE A 192 0.20 -0.06 13.81
C ILE A 192 1.73 -0.07 13.99
N CYS A 193 2.43 0.97 13.56
CA CYS A 193 3.88 1.06 13.74
C CYS A 193 4.29 1.04 15.22
N HIS A 194 3.60 1.79 16.07
CA HIS A 194 3.86 1.77 17.51
C HIS A 194 3.58 0.40 18.14
N ILE A 195 2.54 -0.30 17.70
CA ILE A 195 2.22 -1.66 18.20
C ILE A 195 3.25 -2.68 17.72
N LEU A 196 3.80 -2.52 16.52
CA LEU A 196 4.84 -3.41 15.99
C LEU A 196 6.24 -3.16 16.61
N ALA A 197 6.47 -2.00 17.23
CA ALA A 197 7.79 -1.61 17.74
C ALA A 197 8.43 -2.65 18.70
N PRO A 198 7.71 -3.31 19.63
CA PRO A 198 8.28 -4.34 20.49
C PRO A 198 8.80 -5.59 19.77
N LEU A 199 8.43 -5.81 18.51
CA LEU A 199 8.95 -6.93 17.70
C LEU A 199 10.39 -6.69 17.21
N GLY A 200 10.84 -5.43 17.19
CA GLY A 200 12.18 -5.07 16.73
C GLY A 200 12.45 -5.58 15.31
N ARG A 201 13.52 -6.36 15.14
CA ARG A 201 13.94 -6.92 13.84
C ARG A 201 13.00 -8.00 13.27
N HIS A 202 12.09 -8.54 14.08
CA HIS A 202 11.07 -9.51 13.64
C HIS A 202 9.88 -8.80 12.94
N ALA A 203 9.78 -7.47 13.04
CA ALA A 203 8.81 -6.69 12.27
C ALA A 203 9.34 -6.37 10.86
N MET A 204 8.47 -6.50 9.87
CA MET A 204 8.71 -6.01 8.50
C MET A 204 7.57 -5.10 8.09
N LEU A 205 7.89 -4.02 7.35
CA LEU A 205 6.91 -3.21 6.65
C LEU A 205 7.09 -3.38 5.15
N TYR A 206 6.02 -3.74 4.47
CA TYR A 206 5.94 -3.87 3.01
C TYR A 206 4.93 -2.84 2.49
N LEU A 207 5.42 -1.64 2.19
CA LEU A 207 4.61 -0.45 1.93
C LEU A 207 4.21 -0.35 0.45
N ALA A 208 3.30 -1.21 0.00
CA ALA A 208 2.88 -1.32 -1.40
C ALA A 208 1.62 -0.52 -1.75
N ALA A 209 1.01 0.20 -0.80
CA ALA A 209 -0.12 1.08 -1.08
C ALA A 209 0.28 2.29 -1.93
N ALA A 210 -0.61 2.70 -2.83
CA ALA A 210 -0.48 3.94 -3.62
C ALA A 210 -1.04 5.11 -2.80
N VAL A 211 -0.17 5.72 -1.98
CA VAL A 211 -0.55 6.83 -1.10
C VAL A 211 -0.53 8.15 -1.85
N SER A 212 -1.56 8.97 -1.67
CA SER A 212 -1.61 10.30 -2.28
C SER A 212 -0.45 11.17 -1.80
N ASP A 213 0.15 11.91 -2.73
CA ASP A 213 1.15 12.93 -2.40
C ASP A 213 0.52 14.26 -1.95
N TYR A 214 -0.81 14.39 -2.12
CA TYR A 214 -1.56 15.61 -1.83
C TYR A 214 -2.82 15.31 -1.02
N PHE A 215 -3.30 16.31 -0.28
CA PHE A 215 -4.56 16.28 0.46
C PHE A 215 -5.24 17.65 0.42
N LEU A 216 -6.54 17.68 0.74
CA LEU A 216 -7.30 18.92 0.93
C LEU A 216 -7.38 19.21 2.43
N PRO A 217 -6.87 20.38 2.91
CA PRO A 217 -6.95 20.76 4.32
C PRO A 217 -8.41 20.89 4.78
N PRO A 218 -8.72 20.54 6.06
CA PRO A 218 -10.09 20.53 6.58
C PRO A 218 -10.81 21.88 6.44
N GLU A 219 -10.07 22.99 6.63
CA GLU A 219 -10.60 24.34 6.53
C GLU A 219 -10.96 24.76 5.09
N ARG A 220 -10.51 24.00 4.09
CA ARG A 220 -10.82 24.23 2.68
C ARG A 220 -11.85 23.25 2.11
N MET A 221 -12.26 22.28 2.91
CA MET A 221 -13.26 21.30 2.54
C MET A 221 -14.67 21.88 2.65
N SER A 222 -15.46 21.83 1.58
CA SER A 222 -16.88 22.12 1.65
C SER A 222 -17.59 21.13 2.57
N GLU A 223 -18.55 21.61 3.39
CA GLU A 223 -19.38 20.76 4.22
C GLU A 223 -20.24 19.82 3.40
N HIS A 224 -20.92 20.39 2.39
CA HIS A 224 -21.85 19.70 1.51
C HIS A 224 -21.29 19.54 0.10
N LYS A 225 -22.00 18.74 -0.70
CA LYS A 225 -21.71 18.51 -2.09
C LYS A 225 -21.54 19.83 -2.86
N ILE A 226 -20.39 20.00 -3.51
CA ILE A 226 -20.08 21.15 -4.38
C ILE A 226 -21.07 21.17 -5.54
N GLN A 227 -21.70 22.33 -5.79
CA GLN A 227 -22.70 22.48 -6.83
C GLN A 227 -22.04 22.75 -8.19
N SER A 228 -22.57 22.14 -9.25
CA SER A 228 -22.06 22.31 -10.62
C SER A 228 -22.49 23.62 -11.28
N SER A 229 -23.45 24.35 -10.66
CA SER A 229 -23.92 25.65 -11.13
C SER A 229 -22.90 26.79 -11.00
N ASP A 230 -21.84 26.58 -10.18
CA ASP A 230 -20.88 27.61 -9.79
C ASP A 230 -19.73 27.78 -10.81
N GLY A 231 -19.85 27.13 -11.97
CA GLY A 231 -18.85 27.20 -13.04
C GLY A 231 -17.69 26.20 -12.89
N ALA A 232 -16.48 26.62 -13.28
CA ALA A 232 -15.30 25.75 -13.22
C ALA A 232 -14.84 25.53 -11.76
N LEU A 233 -14.58 24.27 -11.38
CA LEU A 233 -14.07 23.91 -10.06
C LEU A 233 -12.55 24.02 -10.03
N THR A 234 -12.02 24.90 -9.16
CA THR A 234 -10.59 24.95 -8.85
C THR A 234 -10.33 24.33 -7.48
N ILE A 235 -9.39 23.38 -7.41
CA ILE A 235 -9.03 22.68 -6.18
C ILE A 235 -7.56 22.97 -5.88
N GLU A 236 -7.28 23.51 -4.69
CA GLU A 236 -5.92 23.78 -4.23
C GLU A 236 -5.54 22.77 -3.16
N LEU A 237 -4.66 21.84 -3.50
CA LEU A 237 -4.19 20.77 -2.63
C LEU A 237 -2.87 21.14 -1.95
N GLN A 238 -2.62 20.58 -0.78
CA GLN A 238 -1.35 20.65 -0.05
C GLN A 238 -0.64 19.30 -0.04
N GLN A 239 0.69 19.33 0.14
CA GLN A 239 1.48 18.09 0.17
C GLN A 239 1.24 17.31 1.46
N VAL A 240 1.00 16.01 1.33
CA VAL A 240 0.97 15.07 2.47
C VAL A 240 2.36 15.06 3.12
N PRO A 241 2.46 15.14 4.46
CA PRO A 241 3.73 15.09 5.14
C PRO A 241 4.46 13.76 4.88
N LYS A 242 5.79 13.84 4.75
CA LYS A 242 6.63 12.65 4.46
C LYS A 242 6.86 11.83 5.72
N VAL A 243 5.86 11.05 6.14
CA VAL A 243 5.88 10.25 7.38
C VAL A 243 6.93 9.14 7.39
N LEU A 244 7.41 8.68 6.22
CA LEU A 244 8.39 7.59 6.15
C LEU A 244 9.67 7.89 6.94
N GLY A 245 10.11 9.15 6.97
CA GLY A 245 11.29 9.54 7.72
C GLY A 245 11.13 9.39 9.24
N VAL A 246 9.99 9.83 9.80
CA VAL A 246 9.66 9.66 11.22
C VAL A 246 9.42 8.18 11.54
N LEU A 247 8.71 7.48 10.67
CA LEU A 247 8.46 6.04 10.80
C LEU A 247 9.76 5.25 10.99
N VAL A 248 10.76 5.50 10.14
CA VAL A 248 12.03 4.75 10.16
C VAL A 248 12.91 5.16 11.35
N ARG A 249 12.91 6.44 11.74
CA ARG A 249 13.81 6.92 12.80
C ARG A 249 13.22 6.78 14.21
N GLU A 250 11.89 6.91 14.35
CA GLU A 250 11.25 7.05 15.65
C GLU A 250 10.24 5.96 15.97
N TRP A 251 9.31 5.65 15.02
CA TRP A 251 8.24 4.69 15.31
C TRP A 251 8.71 3.24 15.26
N LEU A 252 9.57 2.92 14.28
CA LEU A 252 10.05 1.55 14.03
C LEU A 252 11.54 1.52 13.63
N PRO A 253 12.46 1.96 14.50
CA PRO A 253 13.89 2.10 14.15
C PRO A 253 14.59 0.76 13.90
N HIS A 254 14.00 -0.36 14.31
CA HIS A 254 14.59 -1.69 14.20
C HIS A 254 13.89 -2.61 13.20
N ALA A 255 12.75 -2.21 12.63
CA ALA A 255 12.03 -3.02 11.65
C ALA A 255 12.73 -3.05 10.30
N TYR A 256 12.45 -4.09 9.50
CA TYR A 256 12.87 -4.19 8.11
C TYR A 256 11.84 -3.47 7.23
N VAL A 257 12.16 -2.28 6.75
CA VAL A 257 11.23 -1.44 5.99
C VAL A 257 11.52 -1.54 4.49
N VAL A 258 10.49 -1.93 3.73
CA VAL A 258 10.49 -2.04 2.27
C VAL A 258 9.50 -1.04 1.72
N SER A 259 9.96 -0.11 0.89
CA SER A 259 9.11 0.84 0.17
C SER A 259 9.11 0.57 -1.33
N PHE A 260 8.15 1.17 -2.04
CA PHE A 260 8.02 1.04 -3.48
C PHE A 260 8.27 2.37 -4.20
N LYS A 261 8.86 2.27 -5.38
CA LYS A 261 9.00 3.38 -6.29
C LYS A 261 8.50 2.97 -7.68
N LEU A 262 7.34 3.53 -8.05
CA LEU A 262 6.74 3.33 -9.35
C LEU A 262 7.06 4.53 -10.24
N GLU A 263 7.62 4.29 -11.42
CA GLU A 263 7.90 5.33 -12.40
C GLU A 263 7.35 4.95 -13.78
N THR A 264 7.04 5.94 -14.59
CA THR A 264 6.69 5.76 -16.00
C THR A 264 7.91 5.81 -16.90
N ASP A 265 8.97 6.51 -16.47
CA ASP A 265 10.27 6.62 -17.13
C ASP A 265 11.26 5.67 -16.43
N GLU A 266 11.76 4.68 -17.18
CA GLU A 266 12.71 3.67 -16.69
C GLU A 266 14.00 4.29 -16.16
N SER A 267 14.49 5.34 -16.80
CA SER A 267 15.74 6.02 -16.40
C SER A 267 15.69 6.65 -15.00
N LEU A 268 14.48 6.89 -14.48
CA LEU A 268 14.24 7.51 -13.18
C LEU A 268 14.06 6.50 -12.03
N VAL A 269 13.85 5.19 -12.34
CA VAL A 269 13.55 4.16 -11.33
C VAL A 269 14.67 4.05 -10.30
N ILE A 270 15.89 3.75 -10.74
CA ILE A 270 17.05 3.58 -9.85
C ILE A 270 17.43 4.89 -9.16
N PRO A 271 17.62 6.04 -9.87
CA PRO A 271 18.01 7.28 -9.21
C PRO A 271 17.03 7.73 -8.12
N LYS A 272 15.73 7.55 -8.35
CA LYS A 272 14.72 7.90 -7.34
C LYS A 272 14.66 6.91 -6.18
N ALA A 273 14.90 5.61 -6.41
CA ALA A 273 15.01 4.60 -5.37
C ALA A 273 16.20 4.89 -4.44
N GLU A 274 17.39 5.13 -5.00
CA GLU A 274 18.58 5.50 -4.24
C GLU A 274 18.41 6.81 -3.45
N ARG A 275 17.79 7.84 -4.08
CA ARG A 275 17.46 9.10 -3.38
C ARG A 275 16.56 8.85 -2.18
N SER A 276 15.57 7.96 -2.31
CA SER A 276 14.68 7.58 -1.21
C SER A 276 15.46 6.93 -0.06
N LEU A 277 16.37 6.01 -0.35
CA LEU A 277 17.22 5.36 0.65
C LEU A 277 18.14 6.36 1.35
N ARG A 278 18.81 7.25 0.61
CA ARG A 278 19.65 8.31 1.20
C ARG A 278 18.85 9.23 2.13
N HIS A 279 17.61 9.57 1.73
CA HIS A 279 16.80 10.53 2.47
C HIS A 279 16.17 9.94 3.73
N TYR A 280 15.66 8.70 3.65
CA TYR A 280 14.90 8.08 4.75
C TYR A 280 15.71 7.08 5.57
N GLY A 281 16.74 6.46 5.00
CA GLY A 281 17.63 5.54 5.70
C GLY A 281 17.01 4.16 6.00
N HIS A 282 15.94 3.77 5.30
CA HIS A 282 15.33 2.44 5.44
C HIS A 282 16.10 1.36 4.65
N GLN A 283 15.69 0.10 4.76
CA GLN A 283 16.49 -1.04 4.32
C GLN A 283 16.46 -1.27 2.83
N LEU A 284 15.28 -1.15 2.18
CA LEU A 284 15.14 -1.54 0.79
C LEU A 284 14.06 -0.76 0.05
N VAL A 285 14.33 -0.41 -1.21
CA VAL A 285 13.33 0.10 -2.16
C VAL A 285 13.14 -0.88 -3.30
N ILE A 286 11.89 -1.22 -3.61
CA ILE A 286 11.53 -1.96 -4.82
C ILE A 286 11.16 -0.93 -5.88
N GLY A 287 12.03 -0.79 -6.88
CA GLY A 287 11.80 0.05 -8.05
C GLY A 287 11.09 -0.73 -9.15
N ASN A 288 10.11 -0.13 -9.80
CA ASN A 288 9.41 -0.75 -10.93
C ASN A 288 8.87 0.28 -11.91
N GLN A 289 8.91 -0.08 -13.18
CA GLN A 289 8.29 0.67 -14.27
C GLN A 289 6.82 0.23 -14.42
N LEU A 290 5.92 1.19 -14.68
CA LEU A 290 4.48 0.96 -14.72
C LEU A 290 4.07 -0.17 -15.69
N GLN A 291 4.61 -0.19 -16.92
CA GLN A 291 4.25 -1.17 -17.94
C GLN A 291 4.83 -2.56 -17.67
N ARG A 292 6.01 -2.63 -17.01
CA ARG A 292 6.76 -3.87 -16.80
C ARG A 292 6.63 -4.47 -15.40
N ARG A 293 5.92 -3.79 -14.49
CA ARG A 293 5.84 -4.15 -13.07
C ARG A 293 5.39 -5.59 -12.76
N LYS A 294 4.72 -6.26 -13.70
CA LYS A 294 4.28 -7.64 -13.54
C LYS A 294 5.41 -8.65 -13.74
N TRP A 295 6.45 -8.29 -14.47
CA TRP A 295 7.53 -9.19 -14.90
C TRP A 295 8.90 -8.74 -14.43
N GLU A 296 9.04 -7.48 -14.02
CA GLU A 296 10.35 -6.93 -13.69
C GLU A 296 10.27 -5.95 -12.52
N VAL A 297 11.20 -6.11 -11.59
CA VAL A 297 11.46 -5.15 -10.51
C VAL A 297 12.96 -5.11 -10.21
N VAL A 298 13.44 -3.99 -9.66
CA VAL A 298 14.78 -3.86 -9.09
C VAL A 298 14.69 -3.64 -7.59
N LEU A 299 15.42 -4.44 -6.82
CA LEU A 299 15.61 -4.24 -5.39
C LEU A 299 16.88 -3.39 -5.21
N VAL A 300 16.73 -2.25 -4.57
CA VAL A 300 17.83 -1.30 -4.29
C VAL A 300 18.04 -1.27 -2.78
N GLU A 301 19.28 -1.48 -2.34
CA GLU A 301 19.66 -1.49 -0.92
C GLU A 301 21.05 -0.90 -0.70
N HIS A 302 21.41 -0.53 0.52
CA HIS A 302 22.74 -0.06 0.84
C HIS A 302 23.75 -1.20 0.81
N THR A 303 24.90 -1.01 0.14
CA THR A 303 25.99 -2.01 0.06
C THR A 303 26.68 -2.22 1.41
N SER A 304 26.78 -1.17 2.24
CA SER A 304 27.43 -1.21 3.54
C SER A 304 26.62 -0.39 4.54
N ARG A 305 26.47 -0.89 5.76
CA ARG A 305 25.75 -0.23 6.86
C ARG A 305 26.59 0.81 7.60
N THR A 306 27.71 1.28 7.04
CA THR A 306 28.48 2.36 7.62
C THR A 306 27.72 3.67 7.51
N LYS A 307 27.53 4.33 8.66
CA LYS A 307 26.72 5.55 8.87
C LYS A 307 27.25 6.83 8.20
N GLN A 308 28.16 6.76 7.23
CA GLN A 308 28.65 7.92 6.50
C GLN A 308 27.77 8.16 5.27
N GLN A 309 26.85 9.11 5.39
CA GLN A 309 25.83 9.46 4.38
C GLN A 309 26.38 9.94 3.03
N ASP A 310 27.59 10.45 2.97
CA ASP A 310 28.15 11.08 1.75
C ASP A 310 28.82 10.10 0.77
N THR A 311 29.08 8.84 1.17
CA THR A 311 29.69 7.81 0.32
C THR A 311 28.84 6.55 0.20
N ALA A 312 27.53 6.67 0.43
CA ALA A 312 26.62 5.52 0.36
C ALA A 312 26.63 4.91 -1.06
N SER A 313 27.15 3.71 -1.17
CA SER A 313 27.03 2.88 -2.36
C SER A 313 25.78 2.00 -2.25
N PHE A 314 25.17 1.67 -3.39
CA PHE A 314 23.95 0.89 -3.46
C PHE A 314 24.17 -0.37 -4.28
N GLU A 315 23.52 -1.45 -3.87
CA GLU A 315 23.41 -2.68 -4.65
C GLU A 315 22.05 -2.75 -5.34
N HIS A 316 22.06 -3.28 -6.55
CA HIS A 316 20.88 -3.45 -7.38
C HIS A 316 20.70 -4.93 -7.69
N ALA A 317 19.59 -5.53 -7.24
CA ALA A 317 19.25 -6.90 -7.56
C ALA A 317 17.97 -6.93 -8.41
N TRP A 318 18.08 -7.38 -9.65
CA TRP A 318 16.95 -7.51 -10.56
C TRP A 318 16.22 -8.83 -10.35
N ILE A 319 14.90 -8.76 -10.38
CA ILE A 319 14.03 -9.91 -10.55
C ILE A 319 13.32 -9.71 -11.89
N GLN A 320 13.52 -10.66 -12.80
CA GLN A 320 12.93 -10.65 -14.13
C GLN A 320 12.29 -11.99 -14.39
N LEU A 321 11.03 -11.99 -14.78
CA LEU A 321 10.31 -13.18 -15.20
C LEU A 321 10.02 -13.11 -16.71
N PRO A 322 10.09 -14.24 -17.41
CA PRO A 322 9.53 -14.33 -18.76
C PRO A 322 8.01 -14.08 -18.69
N GLN A 323 7.44 -13.57 -19.79
CA GLN A 323 6.01 -13.22 -19.83
C GLN A 323 5.08 -14.44 -19.71
N ASP A 324 5.60 -15.62 -20.01
CA ASP A 324 4.95 -16.93 -19.92
C ASP A 324 5.26 -17.68 -18.62
N ALA A 325 5.84 -17.00 -17.61
CA ALA A 325 6.12 -17.60 -16.32
C ALA A 325 4.83 -18.12 -15.67
N GLU A 326 4.86 -19.34 -15.16
CA GLU A 326 3.73 -19.99 -14.48
C GLU A 326 3.45 -19.41 -13.10
N HIS A 327 4.29 -18.50 -12.61
CA HIS A 327 4.13 -17.88 -11.28
C HIS A 327 4.28 -16.36 -11.33
N GLU A 328 3.78 -15.73 -10.28
CA GLU A 328 3.83 -14.29 -10.12
C GLU A 328 5.18 -13.82 -9.56
N ILE A 329 5.63 -12.64 -9.98
CA ILE A 329 6.89 -12.04 -9.52
C ILE A 329 6.93 -11.81 -7.99
N GLU A 330 5.77 -11.66 -7.37
CA GLU A 330 5.62 -11.50 -5.92
C GLU A 330 6.18 -12.68 -5.13
N ARG A 331 6.14 -13.90 -5.68
CA ARG A 331 6.76 -15.09 -5.08
C ARG A 331 8.26 -14.87 -4.88
N ASP A 332 8.94 -14.43 -5.92
CA ASP A 332 10.39 -14.25 -5.88
C ASP A 332 10.78 -13.02 -5.06
N ILE A 333 10.01 -11.93 -5.14
CA ILE A 333 10.17 -10.76 -4.28
C ILE A 333 10.12 -11.17 -2.81
N VAL A 334 9.05 -11.84 -2.39
CA VAL A 334 8.85 -12.21 -0.98
C VAL A 334 9.90 -13.20 -0.51
N ARG A 335 10.30 -14.18 -1.35
CA ARG A 335 11.38 -15.12 -1.04
C ARG A 335 12.70 -14.37 -0.77
N MET A 336 13.07 -13.42 -1.62
CA MET A 336 14.28 -12.63 -1.44
C MET A 336 14.21 -11.73 -0.20
N LEU A 337 13.05 -11.11 0.08
CA LEU A 337 12.85 -10.31 1.28
C LEU A 337 12.94 -11.15 2.56
N ALA A 338 12.37 -12.35 2.56
CA ALA A 338 12.44 -13.26 3.71
C ALA A 338 13.89 -13.67 4.05
N GLN A 339 14.72 -13.92 3.02
CA GLN A 339 16.14 -14.21 3.18
C GLN A 339 16.91 -12.98 3.72
N ARG A 340 16.65 -11.79 3.18
CA ARG A 340 17.27 -10.54 3.64
C ARG A 340 16.89 -10.18 5.07
N GLN A 341 15.62 -10.33 5.44
CA GLN A 341 15.20 -10.09 6.82
C GLN A 341 15.80 -11.14 7.76
N HIS A 342 15.93 -12.40 7.33
CA HIS A 342 16.61 -13.41 8.14
C HIS A 342 18.06 -12.99 8.44
N ALA A 343 18.80 -12.56 7.41
CA ALA A 343 20.15 -12.01 7.59
C ALA A 343 20.14 -10.75 8.49
N TRP A 344 19.14 -9.88 8.35
CA TRP A 344 18.97 -8.69 9.19
C TRP A 344 18.75 -9.02 10.66
N ILE A 345 17.96 -10.04 10.97
CA ILE A 345 17.69 -10.48 12.35
C ILE A 345 18.99 -10.96 13.01
N HIS A 346 19.83 -11.71 12.28
CA HIS A 346 21.05 -12.33 12.78
C HIS A 346 22.32 -11.49 12.59
N ALA A 347 22.21 -10.32 11.97
CA ALA A 347 23.35 -9.39 11.87
C ALA A 347 23.64 -8.79 13.26
N VAL A 348 24.84 -9.03 13.78
CA VAL A 348 25.36 -8.53 15.06
C VAL A 348 25.74 -7.06 14.94
#